data_d344cfcdca02e753d21b39db0f310409
#
_entry.id   d344cfcdca02e753d21b39db0f310409
#
_cell.length_a   1.000
_cell.length_b   1.000
_cell.length_c   1.000
_cell.angle_alpha   90.00
_cell.angle_beta   90.00
_cell.angle_gamma   90.00
#
_symmetry.space_group_name_H-M   'P 1'
#
loop_
_entity.id
_entity.type
_entity.pdbx_description
1 polymer ?
#
loop_
_entity_poly.entity_id
_entity_poly.type
_entity_poly.pdbx_seq_one_letter_code
_entity_poly.pdbx_strand_id
1 'polypeptide(L)'
;VTREAHTTRTRAGADVYLRFLQLSEAIRGLPALPPLDPLEERILAWVARATRAHERLSVRDMMAKEELGAPATIHGRLKSMREKGWIVLADTEDARRKQVELSEDALRHFAHLSRAVMKAAKGA
;
A
#
# COMPACT_ATOMS: atom_id res chain seq x y z
N VAL A 1 32.99 24.73 -14.55
CA VAL A 1 31.85 25.57 -14.15
C VAL A 1 30.55 24.95 -14.59
N THR A 2 30.44 24.60 -15.87
CA THR A 2 29.23 23.97 -16.45
C THR A 2 28.89 22.66 -15.77
N ARG A 3 29.90 21.87 -15.44
CA ARG A 3 29.73 20.56 -14.79
C ARG A 3 29.18 20.70 -13.37
N GLU A 4 29.68 21.65 -12.59
CA GLU A 4 29.19 21.92 -11.24
C GLU A 4 27.76 22.44 -11.25
N ALA A 5 27.46 23.37 -12.15
CA ALA A 5 26.11 23.91 -12.27
C ALA A 5 25.09 22.83 -12.65
N HIS A 6 25.49 21.92 -13.58
CA HIS A 6 24.65 20.79 -13.98
C HIS A 6 24.41 19.82 -12.82
N THR A 7 25.46 19.47 -12.06
CA THR A 7 25.36 18.59 -10.90
C THR A 7 24.46 19.20 -9.82
N THR A 8 24.59 20.50 -9.56
CA THR A 8 23.77 21.21 -8.58
C THR A 8 22.29 21.19 -8.98
N ARG A 9 21.98 21.45 -10.24
CA ARG A 9 20.60 21.41 -10.74
C ARG A 9 20.02 20.00 -10.67
N THR A 10 20.80 18.99 -11.00
CA THR A 10 20.38 17.58 -10.91
C THR A 10 20.09 17.20 -9.46
N ARG A 11 20.92 17.61 -8.51
CA ARG A 11 20.69 17.41 -7.09
C ARG A 11 19.41 18.08 -6.60
N ALA A 12 19.21 19.34 -6.99
CA ALA A 12 18.01 20.08 -6.61
C ALA A 12 16.75 19.42 -7.14
N GLY A 13 16.80 18.93 -8.40
CA GLY A 13 15.69 18.23 -9.02
C GLY A 13 15.38 16.90 -8.36
N ALA A 14 16.37 16.25 -7.74
CA ALA A 14 16.20 14.97 -7.07
C ALA A 14 15.85 15.09 -5.59
N ASP A 15 15.88 16.30 -5.03
CA ASP A 15 15.83 16.53 -3.58
C ASP A 15 14.59 15.95 -2.90
N VAL A 16 13.42 16.10 -3.49
CA VAL A 16 12.17 15.57 -2.91
C VAL A 16 12.24 14.05 -2.75
N TYR A 17 12.76 13.36 -3.76
CA TYR A 17 12.88 11.91 -3.71
C TYR A 17 13.95 11.45 -2.70
N LEU A 18 15.04 12.21 -2.60
CA LEU A 18 16.08 11.93 -1.60
C LEU A 18 15.52 12.06 -0.18
N ARG A 19 14.71 13.08 0.07
CA ARG A 19 14.00 13.23 1.35
C ARG A 19 13.02 12.09 1.59
N PHE A 20 12.33 11.65 0.54
CA PHE A 20 11.43 10.49 0.63
C PHE A 20 12.17 9.22 1.00
N LEU A 21 13.36 8.97 0.44
CA LEU A 21 14.17 7.82 0.79
C LEU A 21 14.59 7.84 2.26
N GLN A 22 15.00 9.00 2.77
CA GLN A 22 15.34 9.16 4.19
C GLN A 22 14.13 8.89 5.09
N LEU A 23 12.97 9.38 4.68
CA LEU A 23 11.72 9.15 5.40
C LEU A 23 11.34 7.68 5.40
N SER A 24 11.48 6.99 4.27
CA SER A 24 11.20 5.55 4.15
C SER A 24 12.05 4.75 5.11
N GLU A 25 13.31 5.12 5.28
CA GLU A 25 14.23 4.50 6.23
C GLU A 25 13.75 4.68 7.67
N ALA A 26 13.37 5.90 8.03
CA ALA A 26 12.86 6.23 9.36
C ALA A 26 11.55 5.49 9.66
N ILE A 27 10.66 5.38 8.67
CA ILE A 27 9.36 4.71 8.81
C ILE A 27 9.52 3.22 9.08
N ARG A 28 10.53 2.57 8.52
CA ARG A 28 10.79 1.14 8.74
C ARG A 28 10.99 0.77 10.19
N GLY A 29 11.43 1.71 11.01
CA GLY A 29 11.63 1.50 12.45
C GLY A 29 10.39 1.72 13.29
N LEU A 30 9.30 2.19 12.71
CA LEU A 30 8.06 2.46 13.43
C LEU A 30 7.23 1.17 13.61
N PRO A 31 6.45 1.07 14.69
CA PRO A 31 5.49 -0.02 14.83
C PRO A 31 4.55 -0.04 13.64
N ALA A 32 4.44 -1.20 13.03
CA ALA A 32 3.64 -1.39 11.82
C ALA A 32 2.95 -2.76 11.91
N LEU A 33 2.05 -2.99 10.98
CA LEU A 33 1.45 -4.31 10.79
C LEU A 33 2.52 -5.28 10.28
N PRO A 34 2.33 -6.59 10.49
CA PRO A 34 3.29 -7.60 10.02
C PRO A 34 3.59 -7.43 8.53
N PRO A 35 4.83 -7.70 8.11
CA PRO A 35 5.23 -7.45 6.72
C PRO A 35 4.49 -8.34 5.73
N LEU A 36 4.28 -7.80 4.53
CA LEU A 36 3.64 -8.49 3.42
C LEU A 36 4.71 -9.03 2.47
N ASP A 37 4.43 -10.17 1.85
CA ASP A 37 5.26 -10.65 0.76
C ASP A 37 4.94 -9.87 -0.54
N PRO A 38 5.73 -10.03 -1.63
CA PRO A 38 5.50 -9.27 -2.85
C PRO A 38 4.12 -9.47 -3.47
N LEU A 39 3.55 -10.67 -3.41
CA LEU A 39 2.21 -10.91 -3.93
C LEU A 39 1.16 -10.23 -3.06
N GLU A 40 1.30 -10.30 -1.75
CA GLU A 40 0.41 -9.62 -0.81
C GLU A 40 0.46 -8.10 -1.02
N GLU A 41 1.64 -7.53 -1.30
CA GLU A 41 1.77 -6.11 -1.62
C GLU A 41 1.00 -5.74 -2.90
N ARG A 42 1.04 -6.60 -3.91
CA ARG A 42 0.29 -6.39 -5.15
C ARG A 42 -1.22 -6.46 -4.90
N ILE A 43 -1.65 -7.39 -4.07
CA ILE A 43 -3.06 -7.50 -3.66
C ILE A 43 -3.48 -6.23 -2.91
N LEU A 44 -2.65 -5.77 -1.97
CA LEU A 44 -2.91 -4.55 -1.22
C LEU A 44 -3.07 -3.34 -2.15
N ALA A 45 -2.26 -3.24 -3.19
CA ALA A 45 -2.35 -2.17 -4.17
C ALA A 45 -3.72 -2.16 -4.87
N TRP A 46 -4.26 -3.33 -5.21
CA TRP A 46 -5.61 -3.43 -5.78
C TRP A 46 -6.69 -2.99 -4.80
N VAL A 47 -6.57 -3.44 -3.55
CA VAL A 47 -7.54 -3.07 -2.50
C VAL A 47 -7.49 -1.57 -2.24
N ALA A 48 -6.29 -0.99 -2.17
CA ALA A 48 -6.11 0.45 -1.97
C ALA A 48 -6.71 1.25 -3.13
N ARG A 49 -6.51 0.78 -4.36
CA ARG A 49 -7.07 1.44 -5.56
C ARG A 49 -8.60 1.42 -5.52
N ALA A 50 -9.20 0.29 -5.19
CA ALA A 50 -10.64 0.17 -5.08
C ALA A 50 -11.20 1.07 -3.96
N THR A 51 -10.52 1.11 -2.82
CA THR A 51 -10.89 1.97 -1.70
C THR A 51 -10.91 3.44 -2.12
N ARG A 52 -9.87 3.86 -2.82
CA ARG A 52 -9.75 5.25 -3.27
C ARG A 52 -10.80 5.62 -4.31
N ALA A 53 -11.16 4.67 -5.17
CA ALA A 53 -12.17 4.86 -6.22
C ALA A 53 -13.61 4.65 -5.71
N HIS A 54 -13.78 4.30 -4.44
CA HIS A 54 -15.07 3.94 -3.84
C HIS A 54 -15.75 2.78 -4.59
N GLU A 55 -14.95 1.85 -5.06
CA GLU A 55 -15.42 0.65 -5.76
C GLU A 55 -15.45 -0.55 -4.83
N ARG A 56 -16.40 -1.44 -5.05
CA ARG A 56 -16.48 -2.70 -4.32
C ARG A 56 -15.53 -3.71 -4.95
N LEU A 57 -14.84 -4.47 -4.11
CA LEU A 57 -13.92 -5.50 -4.56
C LEU A 57 -14.19 -6.77 -3.76
N SER A 58 -14.81 -7.76 -4.41
CA SER A 58 -15.11 -9.03 -3.75
C SER A 58 -13.89 -9.96 -3.75
N VAL A 59 -13.92 -10.97 -2.88
CA VAL A 59 -12.92 -12.05 -2.90
C VAL A 59 -12.88 -12.69 -4.29
N ARG A 60 -14.04 -12.91 -4.89
CA ARG A 60 -14.17 -13.49 -6.23
C ARG A 60 -13.49 -12.61 -7.28
N ASP A 61 -13.68 -11.29 -7.19
CA ASP A 61 -13.03 -10.34 -8.10
C ASP A 61 -11.51 -10.45 -8.01
N MET A 62 -10.97 -10.57 -6.79
CA MET A 62 -9.55 -10.73 -6.59
C MET A 62 -9.04 -12.06 -7.17
N MET A 63 -9.78 -13.15 -6.94
CA MET A 63 -9.39 -14.47 -7.43
C MET A 63 -9.44 -14.58 -8.96
N ALA A 64 -10.21 -13.72 -9.62
CA ALA A 64 -10.33 -13.67 -11.07
C ALA A 64 -9.19 -12.91 -11.76
N LYS A 65 -8.31 -12.26 -10.99
CA LYS A 65 -7.18 -11.49 -11.55
C LYS A 65 -6.02 -12.41 -11.91
N GLU A 66 -5.99 -12.84 -13.17
CA GLU A 66 -4.98 -13.77 -13.69
C GLU A 66 -3.55 -13.28 -13.47
N GLU A 67 -3.32 -11.98 -13.55
CA GLU A 67 -2.02 -11.37 -13.34
C GLU A 67 -1.47 -11.56 -11.92
N LEU A 68 -2.33 -11.90 -10.96
CA LEU A 68 -1.90 -12.16 -9.59
C LEU A 68 -1.58 -13.64 -9.34
N GLY A 69 -1.98 -14.52 -10.25
CA GLY A 69 -1.70 -15.95 -10.15
C GLY A 69 -2.95 -16.80 -10.01
N ALA A 70 -2.77 -18.04 -9.56
CA ALA A 70 -3.85 -18.99 -9.43
C ALA A 70 -4.85 -18.57 -8.33
N PRO A 71 -6.15 -18.82 -8.54
CA PRO A 71 -7.18 -18.45 -7.55
C PRO A 71 -6.91 -18.97 -6.13
N ALA A 72 -6.47 -20.20 -6.00
CA ALA A 72 -6.18 -20.79 -4.69
C ALA A 72 -5.03 -20.06 -3.97
N THR A 73 -4.02 -19.62 -4.72
CA THR A 73 -2.89 -18.87 -4.17
C THR A 73 -3.37 -17.51 -3.67
N ILE A 74 -4.16 -16.81 -4.46
CA ILE A 74 -4.75 -15.53 -4.09
C ILE A 74 -5.59 -15.67 -2.83
N HIS A 75 -6.44 -16.69 -2.78
CA HIS A 75 -7.29 -16.97 -1.62
C HIS A 75 -6.46 -17.17 -0.35
N GLY A 76 -5.39 -17.95 -0.44
CA GLY A 76 -4.46 -18.18 0.68
C GLY A 76 -3.79 -16.88 1.15
N ARG A 77 -3.42 -16.00 0.22
CA ARG A 77 -2.82 -14.71 0.56
C ARG A 77 -3.82 -13.75 1.20
N LEU A 78 -5.07 -13.75 0.75
CA LEU A 78 -6.12 -12.95 1.38
C LEU A 78 -6.33 -13.38 2.83
N LYS A 79 -6.32 -14.68 3.10
CA LYS A 79 -6.40 -15.22 4.45
C LYS A 79 -5.23 -14.75 5.31
N SER A 80 -4.01 -14.84 4.79
CA SER A 80 -2.80 -14.38 5.47
C SER A 80 -2.86 -12.87 5.78
N MET A 81 -3.27 -12.06 4.82
CA MET A 81 -3.39 -10.61 4.99
C MET A 81 -4.43 -10.23 6.04
N ARG A 82 -5.52 -11.00 6.10
CA ARG A 82 -6.53 -10.81 7.15
C ARG A 82 -5.94 -11.14 8.53
N GLU A 83 -5.23 -12.23 8.64
CA GLU A 83 -4.58 -12.64 9.90
C GLU A 83 -3.53 -11.63 10.35
N LYS A 84 -2.82 -11.03 9.40
CA LYS A 84 -1.83 -9.96 9.66
C LYS A 84 -2.49 -8.61 10.01
N GLY A 85 -3.79 -8.50 9.83
CA GLY A 85 -4.52 -7.28 10.17
C GLY A 85 -4.55 -6.19 9.12
N TRP A 86 -4.17 -6.50 7.88
CA TRP A 86 -4.19 -5.51 6.79
C TRP A 86 -5.56 -5.32 6.17
N ILE A 87 -6.35 -6.38 6.09
CA ILE A 87 -7.66 -6.36 5.46
C ILE A 87 -8.71 -7.02 6.36
N VAL A 88 -9.96 -6.71 6.05
CA VAL A 88 -11.12 -7.40 6.60
C VAL A 88 -11.96 -7.94 5.45
N LEU A 89 -12.66 -9.01 5.70
CA LEU A 89 -13.63 -9.55 4.75
C LEU A 89 -15.02 -9.20 5.27
N ALA A 90 -15.60 -8.18 4.67
CA ALA A 90 -16.88 -7.65 5.10
C ALA A 90 -18.04 -8.43 4.47
N ASP A 91 -19.08 -8.63 5.25
CA ASP A 91 -20.31 -9.22 4.74
C ASP A 91 -21.02 -8.22 3.82
N THR A 92 -21.62 -8.75 2.76
CA THR A 92 -22.47 -7.97 1.87
C THR A 92 -23.91 -8.46 2.02
N GLU A 93 -24.84 -7.84 1.29
CA GLU A 93 -26.25 -8.26 1.25
C GLU A 93 -26.37 -9.74 0.82
N ASP A 94 -25.46 -10.21 -0.02
CA ASP A 94 -25.34 -11.61 -0.37
C ASP A 94 -24.29 -12.26 0.52
N ALA A 95 -24.73 -13.10 1.46
CA ALA A 95 -23.86 -13.80 2.41
C ALA A 95 -22.79 -14.68 1.74
N ARG A 96 -22.95 -15.01 0.47
CA ARG A 96 -21.98 -15.80 -0.30
C ARG A 96 -20.83 -14.96 -0.84
N ARG A 97 -20.98 -13.63 -0.82
CA ARG A 97 -19.97 -12.70 -1.35
C ARG A 97 -19.36 -11.92 -0.21
N LYS A 98 -18.07 -12.11 -0.03
CA LYS A 98 -17.29 -11.30 0.92
C LYS A 98 -16.60 -10.19 0.15
N GLN A 99 -16.62 -9.00 0.72
CA GLN A 99 -15.94 -7.84 0.17
C GLN A 99 -14.61 -7.67 0.88
N VAL A 100 -13.56 -7.41 0.09
CA VAL A 100 -12.22 -7.15 0.62
C VAL A 100 -12.08 -5.66 0.89
N GLU A 101 -11.79 -5.31 2.13
CA GLU A 101 -11.64 -3.91 2.56
C GLU A 101 -10.36 -3.75 3.37
N LEU A 102 -9.79 -2.55 3.34
CA LEU A 102 -8.70 -2.21 4.25
C LEU A 102 -9.24 -2.20 5.68
N SER A 103 -8.45 -2.73 6.61
CA SER A 103 -8.79 -2.69 8.03
C SER A 103 -8.65 -1.26 8.56
N GLU A 104 -9.25 -0.98 9.72
CA GLU A 104 -9.04 0.30 10.39
C GLU A 104 -7.58 0.49 10.79
N ASP A 105 -6.91 -0.58 11.19
CA ASP A 105 -5.49 -0.53 11.54
C ASP A 105 -4.63 -0.16 10.33
N ALA A 106 -4.94 -0.73 9.16
CA ALA A 106 -4.25 -0.37 7.92
C ALA A 106 -4.50 1.10 7.57
N LEU A 107 -5.73 1.56 7.69
CA LEU A 107 -6.08 2.96 7.41
C LEU A 107 -5.37 3.92 8.36
N ARG A 108 -5.27 3.60 9.64
CA ARG A 108 -4.51 4.40 10.61
C ARG A 108 -3.02 4.43 10.27
N HIS A 109 -2.47 3.30 9.88
CA HIS A 109 -1.08 3.22 9.45
C HIS A 109 -0.84 4.10 8.23
N PHE A 110 -1.72 4.03 7.24
CA PHE A 110 -1.63 4.86 6.04
C PHE A 110 -1.82 6.35 6.33
N ALA A 111 -2.66 6.70 7.30
CA ALA A 111 -2.80 8.08 7.74
C ALA A 111 -1.48 8.61 8.33
N HIS A 112 -0.79 7.79 9.13
CA HIS A 112 0.54 8.11 9.65
C HIS A 112 1.55 8.32 8.52
N LEU A 113 1.58 7.39 7.56
CA LEU A 113 2.48 7.49 6.41
C LEU A 113 2.17 8.71 5.55
N SER A 114 0.89 9.03 5.36
CA SER A 114 0.45 10.19 4.59
C SER A 114 0.99 11.49 5.20
N ARG A 115 0.89 11.64 6.52
CA ARG A 115 1.43 12.82 7.21
C ARG A 115 2.93 12.93 7.05
N ALA A 116 3.63 11.81 7.16
CA ALA A 116 5.08 11.77 7.02
C ALA A 116 5.51 12.11 5.59
N VAL A 117 4.81 11.57 4.58
CA VAL A 117 5.08 11.88 3.16
C VAL A 117 4.84 13.36 2.88
N MET A 118 3.74 13.92 3.37
CA MET A 118 3.42 15.33 3.19
C MET A 118 4.48 16.22 3.83
N LYS A 119 4.96 15.88 5.01
CA LYS A 119 6.01 16.59 5.68
C LYS A 119 7.32 16.59 4.87
N ALA A 120 7.70 15.43 4.34
CA ALA A 120 8.89 15.30 3.50
C ALA A 120 8.76 16.13 2.21
N ALA A 121 7.58 16.09 1.57
CA ALA A 121 7.31 16.83 0.34
C ALA A 121 7.41 18.36 0.54
N LYS A 122 6.99 18.84 1.72
CA LYS A 122 7.06 20.28 2.06
C LYS A 122 8.46 20.74 2.48
N GLY A 123 9.41 19.83 2.64
CA GLY A 123 10.76 20.16 3.03
C GLY A 123 10.93 20.56 4.49
N ALA A 124 9.97 20.16 5.31
CA ALA A 124 10.03 20.45 6.74
C ALA A 124 10.67 19.29 7.53
#